data_68bb06d49b7d330052074727f9cb6d1a
#
_entry.id   68bb06d49b7d330052074727f9cb6d1a
#
_cell.length_a   1.000
_cell.length_b   1.000
_cell.length_c   1.000
_cell.angle_alpha   90.00
_cell.angle_beta   90.00
_cell.angle_gamma   90.00
#
_symmetry.space_group_name_H-M   'P 1'
#
loop_
_entity.id
_entity.type
_entity.pdbx_description
1 polymer ?
#
loop_
_entity_poly.entity_id
_entity_poly.type
_entity_poly.pdbx_seq_one_letter_code
_entity_poly.pdbx_strand_id
1 'polypeptide(L)'
;MLLLDEPTNGLDIPSKAVFRRVVTSCMNDERIIIISTHQVRDVEYLLDRVILLKNSKLHYEGATADITERLSFAVVPTTDVPSTVIYQEPNLAGTSVVYPNPGGEETVLNLELFFNALSVQPDLVERYLKA
;
A
#
# COMPACT_ATOMS: atom_id res chain seq x y z
N MET A 1 4.62 -3.09 -23.08
CA MET A 1 3.95 -2.39 -21.97
C MET A 1 2.44 -2.66 -22.02
N LEU A 2 1.84 -2.93 -20.88
CA LEU A 2 0.41 -3.14 -20.74
C LEU A 2 -0.14 -2.09 -19.78
N LEU A 3 -1.21 -1.39 -20.19
CA LEU A 3 -1.85 -0.36 -19.37
C LEU A 3 -3.29 -0.79 -19.08
N LEU A 4 -3.65 -0.90 -17.80
CA LEU A 4 -4.97 -1.30 -17.34
C LEU A 4 -5.57 -0.16 -16.50
N ASP A 5 -6.76 0.30 -16.88
CA ASP A 5 -7.49 1.35 -16.16
C ASP A 5 -8.69 0.74 -15.43
N GLU A 6 -8.69 0.85 -14.11
CA GLU A 6 -9.73 0.31 -13.22
C GLU A 6 -10.10 -1.14 -13.54
N PRO A 7 -9.11 -2.06 -13.67
CA PRO A 7 -9.38 -3.40 -14.23
C PRO A 7 -10.25 -4.29 -13.35
N THR A 8 -10.37 -4.01 -12.05
CA THR A 8 -11.19 -4.82 -11.13
C THR A 8 -12.55 -4.21 -10.86
N ASN A 9 -12.84 -3.04 -11.42
CA ASN A 9 -14.11 -2.35 -11.21
C ASN A 9 -15.27 -3.20 -11.71
N GLY A 10 -16.27 -3.42 -10.85
CA GLY A 10 -17.45 -4.22 -11.19
C GLY A 10 -17.26 -5.73 -11.15
N LEU A 11 -16.06 -6.23 -10.84
CA LEU A 11 -15.82 -7.66 -10.71
C LEU A 11 -16.27 -8.18 -9.32
N ASP A 12 -16.83 -9.40 -9.28
CA ASP A 12 -17.08 -10.09 -8.03
C ASP A 12 -15.78 -10.68 -7.44
N ILE A 13 -15.85 -11.24 -6.23
CA ILE A 13 -14.67 -11.78 -5.54
C ILE A 13 -13.97 -12.87 -6.34
N PRO A 14 -14.67 -13.91 -6.88
CA PRO A 14 -14.00 -14.92 -7.70
C PRO A 14 -13.36 -14.36 -8.96
N SER A 15 -14.00 -13.41 -9.62
CA SER A 15 -13.46 -12.77 -10.83
C SER A 15 -12.22 -11.94 -10.54
N LYS A 16 -12.16 -11.27 -9.39
CA LYS A 16 -10.95 -10.56 -8.94
C LYS A 16 -9.79 -11.52 -8.72
N ALA A 17 -10.05 -12.70 -8.17
CA ALA A 17 -9.03 -13.72 -7.98
C ALA A 17 -8.48 -14.23 -9.33
N VAL A 18 -9.36 -14.44 -10.32
CA VAL A 18 -8.96 -14.81 -11.67
C VAL A 18 -8.09 -13.71 -12.30
N PHE A 19 -8.52 -12.46 -12.18
CA PHE A 19 -7.74 -11.32 -12.67
C PHE A 19 -6.32 -11.31 -12.12
N ARG A 20 -6.16 -11.44 -10.80
CA ARG A 20 -4.83 -11.46 -10.16
C ARG A 20 -3.96 -12.60 -10.67
N ARG A 21 -4.53 -13.79 -10.84
CA ARG A 21 -3.78 -14.95 -11.39
C ARG A 21 -3.33 -14.71 -12.82
N VAL A 22 -4.19 -14.14 -13.65
CA VAL A 22 -3.86 -13.84 -15.05
C VAL A 22 -2.73 -12.80 -15.11
N VAL A 23 -2.83 -11.71 -14.34
CA VAL A 23 -1.78 -10.69 -14.31
C VAL A 23 -0.46 -11.28 -13.82
N THR A 24 -0.49 -12.07 -12.75
CA THR A 24 0.72 -12.72 -12.23
C THR A 24 1.37 -13.62 -13.28
N SER A 25 0.57 -14.36 -14.06
CA SER A 25 1.08 -15.23 -15.11
C SER A 25 1.72 -14.47 -16.27
N CYS A 26 1.39 -13.20 -16.44
CA CYS A 26 1.92 -12.32 -17.48
C CYS A 26 3.18 -11.56 -17.04
N MET A 27 3.55 -11.62 -15.77
CA MET A 27 4.70 -10.87 -15.25
C MET A 27 6.01 -11.52 -15.68
N ASN A 28 6.96 -10.69 -16.12
CA ASN A 28 8.35 -11.07 -16.34
C ASN A 28 9.21 -9.79 -16.30
N ASP A 29 10.53 -9.96 -16.28
CA ASP A 29 11.48 -8.84 -16.13
C ASP A 29 11.49 -7.88 -17.32
N GLU A 30 10.99 -8.31 -18.48
CA GLU A 30 10.96 -7.50 -19.70
C GLU A 30 9.63 -6.76 -19.89
N ARG A 31 8.61 -7.06 -19.07
CA ARG A 31 7.28 -6.51 -19.25
C ARG A 31 6.96 -5.48 -18.18
N ILE A 32 6.45 -4.33 -18.62
CA ILE A 32 5.93 -3.29 -17.75
C ILE A 32 4.41 -3.36 -17.79
N ILE A 33 3.79 -3.51 -16.62
CA ILE A 33 2.33 -3.49 -16.44
C ILE A 33 2.00 -2.32 -15.54
N ILE A 34 1.16 -1.41 -16.02
CA ILE A 34 0.71 -0.24 -15.27
C ILE A 34 -0.78 -0.40 -14.99
N ILE A 35 -1.15 -0.32 -13.72
CA ILE A 35 -2.54 -0.42 -13.28
C ILE A 35 -2.95 0.91 -12.64
N SER A 36 -3.96 1.56 -13.22
CA SER A 36 -4.58 2.75 -12.66
C SER A 36 -5.85 2.33 -11.92
N THR A 37 -5.93 2.57 -10.61
CA THR A 37 -7.10 2.18 -9.83
C THR A 37 -7.18 2.97 -8.52
N HIS A 38 -8.40 3.14 -8.00
CA HIS A 38 -8.65 3.59 -6.62
C HIS A 38 -8.94 2.41 -5.68
N GLN A 39 -9.05 1.19 -6.23
CA GLN A 39 -9.31 -0.04 -5.47
C GLN A 39 -7.99 -0.76 -5.19
N VAL A 40 -7.11 -0.11 -4.43
CA VAL A 40 -5.72 -0.57 -4.24
C VAL A 40 -5.63 -1.93 -3.56
N ARG A 41 -6.58 -2.29 -2.71
CA ARG A 41 -6.60 -3.59 -2.02
C ARG A 41 -6.67 -4.78 -2.98
N ASP A 42 -7.28 -4.58 -4.15
CA ASP A 42 -7.43 -5.64 -5.14
C ASP A 42 -6.11 -5.99 -5.81
N VAL A 43 -5.14 -5.07 -5.82
CA VAL A 43 -3.92 -5.20 -6.60
C VAL A 43 -2.63 -5.01 -5.81
N GLU A 44 -2.69 -4.60 -4.53
CA GLU A 44 -1.48 -4.21 -3.78
C GLU A 44 -0.42 -5.31 -3.69
N TYR A 45 -0.81 -6.57 -3.69
CA TYR A 45 0.14 -7.69 -3.67
C TYR A 45 0.85 -7.91 -4.99
N LEU A 46 0.39 -7.29 -6.06
CA LEU A 46 0.98 -7.40 -7.40
C LEU A 46 2.03 -6.33 -7.69
N LEU A 47 2.06 -5.28 -6.86
CA LEU A 47 2.81 -4.06 -7.16
C LEU A 47 4.23 -4.14 -6.61
N ASP A 48 5.21 -3.74 -7.44
CA ASP A 48 6.58 -3.48 -7.00
C ASP A 48 6.89 -1.99 -6.88
N ARG A 49 6.11 -1.13 -7.54
CA ARG A 49 6.21 0.33 -7.43
C ARG A 49 4.82 0.94 -7.39
N VAL A 50 4.73 2.10 -6.75
CA VAL A 50 3.49 2.86 -6.65
C VAL A 50 3.71 4.32 -7.02
N ILE A 51 2.68 4.89 -7.63
CA ILE A 51 2.55 6.32 -7.88
C ILE A 51 1.22 6.74 -7.26
N LEU A 52 1.26 7.53 -6.22
CA LEU A 52 0.06 7.99 -5.51
C LEU A 52 -0.25 9.43 -5.92
N LEU A 53 -1.47 9.65 -6.41
CA LEU A 53 -1.95 10.97 -6.83
C LEU A 53 -2.99 11.46 -5.83
N LYS A 54 -2.93 12.75 -5.54
CA LYS A 54 -3.91 13.44 -4.70
C LYS A 54 -4.19 14.80 -5.31
N ASN A 55 -5.48 15.10 -5.54
CA ASN A 55 -5.90 16.36 -6.16
C ASN A 55 -5.17 16.62 -7.49
N SER A 56 -5.05 15.58 -8.32
CA SER A 56 -4.38 15.62 -9.64
C SER A 56 -2.89 15.95 -9.57
N LYS A 57 -2.25 15.80 -8.41
CA LYS A 57 -0.83 16.04 -8.21
C LYS A 57 -0.13 14.79 -7.69
N LEU A 58 1.15 14.67 -8.01
CA LEU A 58 1.98 13.60 -7.46
C LEU A 58 2.13 13.81 -5.94
N HIS A 59 1.70 12.79 -5.18
CA HIS A 59 1.80 12.80 -3.72
C HIS A 59 2.96 11.92 -3.24
N TYR A 60 3.18 10.79 -3.89
CA TYR A 60 4.30 9.88 -3.59
C TYR A 60 4.62 9.02 -4.82
N GLU A 61 5.89 8.68 -4.99
CA GLU A 61 6.36 7.72 -5.98
C GLU A 61 7.53 6.93 -5.39
N GLY A 62 7.51 5.60 -5.53
CA GLY A 62 8.60 4.76 -5.04
C GLY A 62 8.29 3.27 -5.10
N ALA A 63 9.29 2.47 -4.76
CA ALA A 63 9.15 1.02 -4.65
C ALA A 63 8.37 0.63 -3.39
N THR A 64 7.54 -0.41 -3.48
CA THR A 64 6.81 -0.93 -2.32
C THR A 64 7.77 -1.46 -1.24
N ALA A 65 8.91 -2.02 -1.66
CA ALA A 65 9.95 -2.49 -0.73
C ALA A 65 10.52 -1.34 0.13
N ASP A 66 10.69 -0.16 -0.43
CA ASP A 66 11.18 1.01 0.32
C ASP A 66 10.22 1.41 1.44
N ILE A 67 8.92 1.26 1.20
CA ILE A 67 7.90 1.55 2.21
C ILE A 67 7.99 0.54 3.37
N THR A 68 8.02 -0.75 3.05
CA THR A 68 8.00 -1.81 4.09
C THR A 68 9.33 -1.97 4.82
N GLU A 69 10.43 -1.51 4.24
CA GLU A 69 11.72 -1.45 4.95
C GLU A 69 11.76 -0.36 6.03
N ARG A 70 10.97 0.69 5.86
CA ARG A 70 10.99 1.85 6.74
C ARG A 70 9.79 1.95 7.67
N LEU A 71 8.66 1.38 7.27
CA LEU A 71 7.39 1.45 7.97
C LEU A 71 6.79 0.06 8.15
N SER A 72 6.21 -0.17 9.32
CA SER A 72 5.46 -1.38 9.64
C SER A 72 3.97 -1.08 9.68
N PHE A 73 3.18 -2.06 9.27
CA PHE A 73 1.72 -2.00 9.23
C PHE A 73 1.15 -3.17 10.03
N ALA A 74 0.19 -2.90 10.90
CA ALA A 74 -0.44 -3.94 11.70
C ALA A 74 -1.85 -3.54 12.10
N VAL A 75 -2.64 -4.53 12.52
CA VAL A 75 -3.89 -4.32 13.24
C VAL A 75 -3.67 -4.86 14.65
N VAL A 76 -3.83 -4.00 15.64
CA VAL A 76 -3.58 -4.34 17.05
C VAL A 76 -4.82 -4.02 17.89
N PRO A 77 -4.97 -4.67 19.06
CA PRO A 77 -5.99 -4.24 20.00
C PRO A 77 -5.79 -2.76 20.35
N THR A 78 -6.88 -2.02 20.50
CA THR A 78 -6.82 -0.56 20.76
C THR A 78 -5.99 -0.23 21.99
N THR A 79 -5.92 -1.14 22.96
CA THR A 79 -5.13 -0.99 24.19
C THR A 79 -3.63 -1.21 23.95
N ASP A 80 -3.23 -1.80 22.81
CA ASP A 80 -1.84 -2.21 22.53
C ASP A 80 -1.19 -1.35 21.45
N VAL A 81 -1.72 -0.16 21.16
CA VAL A 81 -1.15 0.76 20.16
C VAL A 81 0.25 1.16 20.61
N PRO A 82 1.29 0.97 19.75
CA PRO A 82 2.66 1.37 20.09
C PRO A 82 2.78 2.87 20.36
N SER A 83 3.64 3.26 21.32
CA SER A 83 3.93 4.67 21.59
C SER A 83 4.62 5.37 20.42
N THR A 84 5.23 4.60 19.52
CA THR A 84 5.92 5.10 18.32
C THR A 84 5.00 5.26 17.11
N VAL A 85 3.70 5.06 17.27
CA VAL A 85 2.73 5.12 16.18
C VAL A 85 2.84 6.45 15.42
N ILE A 86 2.88 6.35 14.07
CA ILE A 86 2.89 7.51 13.17
C ILE A 86 1.46 7.88 12.80
N TYR A 87 0.63 6.87 12.56
CA TYR A 87 -0.75 7.05 12.15
C TYR A 87 -1.59 5.85 12.60
N GLN A 88 -2.82 6.09 12.95
CA GLN A 88 -3.74 5.04 13.39
C GLN A 88 -5.17 5.31 12.92
N GLU A 89 -5.89 4.23 12.64
CA GLU A 89 -7.32 4.25 12.31
C GLU A 89 -8.03 3.16 13.10
N PRO A 90 -9.12 3.48 13.83
CA PRO A 90 -9.92 2.45 14.46
C PRO A 90 -10.69 1.64 13.40
N ASN A 91 -10.89 0.35 13.66
CA ASN A 91 -11.74 -0.52 12.86
C ASN A 91 -12.41 -1.57 13.76
N LEU A 92 -13.20 -2.46 13.16
CA LEU A 92 -13.94 -3.48 13.92
C LEU A 92 -13.03 -4.51 14.60
N ALA A 93 -11.84 -4.73 14.06
CA ALA A 93 -10.89 -5.71 14.59
C ALA A 93 -9.91 -5.12 15.62
N GLY A 94 -9.96 -3.79 15.85
CA GLY A 94 -9.04 -3.10 16.74
C GLY A 94 -8.63 -1.75 16.17
N THR A 95 -7.32 -1.52 16.06
CA THR A 95 -6.77 -0.30 15.48
C THR A 95 -5.70 -0.66 14.46
N SER A 96 -5.86 -0.15 13.25
CA SER A 96 -4.83 -0.24 12.21
C SER A 96 -3.77 0.81 12.48
N VAL A 97 -2.50 0.41 12.50
CA VAL A 97 -1.39 1.29 12.87
C VAL A 97 -0.28 1.27 11.83
N VAL A 98 0.33 2.43 11.63
CA VAL A 98 1.59 2.60 10.91
C VAL A 98 2.62 3.08 11.92
N TYR A 99 3.76 2.40 12.01
CA TYR A 99 4.83 2.75 12.93
C TYR A 99 6.20 2.51 12.29
N PRO A 100 7.27 3.10 12.85
CA PRO A 100 8.61 2.93 12.28
C PRO A 100 9.08 1.47 12.28
N ASN A 101 9.86 1.09 11.28
CA ASN A 101 10.45 -0.24 11.15
C ASN A 101 11.98 -0.13 11.10
N PRO A 102 12.65 0.27 12.19
CA PRO A 102 14.10 0.51 12.18
C PRO A 102 14.92 -0.75 11.95
N GLY A 103 14.39 -1.92 12.30
CA GLY A 103 15.07 -3.20 12.09
C GLY A 103 14.84 -3.83 10.73
N GLY A 104 14.01 -3.23 9.88
CA GLY A 104 13.65 -3.82 8.59
C GLY A 104 12.92 -5.15 8.72
N GLU A 105 12.14 -5.34 9.78
CA GLU A 105 11.38 -6.57 10.00
C GLU A 105 10.30 -6.76 8.94
N GLU A 106 9.98 -8.01 8.66
CA GLU A 106 8.94 -8.33 7.68
C GLU A 106 7.59 -7.77 8.11
N THR A 107 6.94 -7.08 7.19
CA THR A 107 5.61 -6.52 7.39
C THR A 107 4.82 -6.62 6.10
N VAL A 108 3.50 -6.68 6.20
CA VAL A 108 2.62 -6.71 5.03
C VAL A 108 2.17 -5.28 4.72
N LEU A 109 2.47 -4.82 3.50
CA LEU A 109 2.06 -3.49 3.05
C LEU A 109 0.54 -3.35 3.09
N ASN A 110 0.07 -2.26 3.70
CA ASN A 110 -1.31 -1.81 3.58
C ASN A 110 -1.28 -0.45 2.88
N LEU A 111 -1.46 -0.47 1.57
CA LEU A 111 -1.27 0.72 0.74
C LEU A 111 -2.30 1.80 1.02
N GLU A 112 -3.54 1.41 1.29
CA GLU A 112 -4.60 2.36 1.65
C GLU A 112 -4.26 3.09 2.95
N LEU A 113 -3.80 2.35 3.97
CA LEU A 113 -3.37 2.92 5.24
C LEU A 113 -2.15 3.83 5.07
N PHE A 114 -1.20 3.42 4.23
CA PHE A 114 -0.04 4.24 3.89
C PHE A 114 -0.46 5.57 3.24
N PHE A 115 -1.37 5.51 2.28
CA PHE A 115 -1.88 6.71 1.61
C PHE A 115 -2.57 7.65 2.62
N ASN A 116 -3.38 7.09 3.52
CA ASN A 116 -4.05 7.88 4.56
C ASN A 116 -3.05 8.51 5.53
N ALA A 117 -2.04 7.76 5.95
CA ALA A 117 -0.97 8.26 6.81
C ALA A 117 -0.22 9.42 6.13
N LEU A 118 0.13 9.25 4.87
CA LEU A 118 0.83 10.27 4.08
C LEU A 118 -0.03 11.52 3.90
N SER A 119 -1.36 11.38 3.77
CA SER A 119 -2.27 12.50 3.61
C SER A 119 -2.46 13.31 4.90
N VAL A 120 -2.43 12.65 6.06
CA VAL A 120 -2.64 13.29 7.37
C VAL A 120 -1.33 13.78 7.98
N GLN A 121 -0.26 13.02 7.82
CA GLN A 121 1.06 13.28 8.44
C GLN A 121 2.18 13.28 7.38
N PRO A 122 2.10 14.10 6.31
CA PRO A 122 3.06 14.00 5.19
C PRO A 122 4.51 14.19 5.63
N ASP A 123 4.78 15.18 6.47
CA ASP A 123 6.15 15.48 6.91
C ASP A 123 6.75 14.36 7.76
N LEU A 124 5.95 13.79 8.64
CA LEU A 124 6.40 12.72 9.53
C LEU A 124 6.66 11.43 8.74
N VAL A 125 5.77 11.06 7.84
CA VAL A 125 5.93 9.87 6.99
C VAL A 125 7.16 10.03 6.09
N GLU A 126 7.32 11.18 5.43
CA GLU A 126 8.48 11.44 4.57
C GLU A 126 9.79 11.39 5.35
N ARG A 127 9.79 11.85 6.59
CA ARG A 127 10.99 11.80 7.45
C ARG A 127 11.48 10.36 7.64
N TYR A 128 10.57 9.42 7.89
CA TYR A 128 10.92 8.02 8.06
C TYR A 128 11.31 7.34 6.75
N LEU A 129 10.69 7.73 5.64
CA LEU A 129 11.03 7.17 4.34
C LEU A 129 12.41 7.61 3.84
N LYS A 130 12.88 8.77 4.26
CA LYS A 130 14.19 9.33 3.85
C LYS A 130 15.33 9.00 4.82
N ALA A 131 15.00 8.50 5.98
CA ALA A 131 15.99 8.24 7.04
C ALA A 131 16.97 7.10 6.72
#